data_6fc01f18d25a14e708374520fdda9704
#
_entry.id   6fc01f18d25a14e708374520fdda9704
#
_cell.length_a   1.000
_cell.length_b   1.000
_cell.length_c   1.000
_cell.angle_alpha   90.00
_cell.angle_beta   90.00
_cell.angle_gamma   90.00
#
_symmetry.space_group_name_H-M   'P 1'
#
loop_
_entity.id
_entity.type
_entity.pdbx_description
1 polymer ?
#
loop_
_entity_poly.entity_id
_entity_poly.type
_entity_poly.pdbx_seq_one_letter_code
_entity_poly.pdbx_strand_id
1 'polypeptide(L)'
;MSRTLASIGWVACWCTLAVLAACSTTTTITESRDTRAVSEPADPERRARVRLELAGLYFGRGQNSTALDEIKTALAAKPDMPEAHGLRGLVYASMGDARLAEESFLRALQLAPNEGNTMHSYGWFLCQERRYPEAEVQFEKALAQQQYRDGVRTLLAQGVCQARAGRWTESERTLSRSYELDPANPVTAFNLSEVLLRRGELERARFYVRRINSVPDQVTSQSLWLAARIDRRLGNFDALQDHGRQLRDRFPQSPELLLFERGRFDE
;
A
#
# COMPACT_ATOMS: atom_id res chain seq x y z
N MET A 1 23.90 63.02 13.81
CA MET A 1 23.38 64.35 14.18
C MET A 1 22.10 64.16 14.93
N SER A 2 22.16 64.52 16.20
CA SER A 2 21.25 65.24 17.07
C SER A 2 20.06 64.40 17.60
N ARG A 3 20.06 63.93 18.83
CA ARG A 3 19.78 64.60 20.15
C ARG A 3 18.30 65.06 20.17
N THR A 4 17.45 64.75 21.17
CA THR A 4 17.44 65.06 22.62
C THR A 4 16.32 64.28 23.27
N LEU A 5 16.37 63.61 24.37
CA LEU A 5 16.43 63.96 25.82
C LEU A 5 15.21 64.70 26.40
N ALA A 6 14.81 64.16 27.52
CA ALA A 6 14.25 64.75 28.74
C ALA A 6 12.72 64.75 28.82
N SER A 7 12.01 64.60 30.00
CA SER A 7 12.39 64.53 31.42
C SER A 7 11.12 64.22 32.24
N ILE A 8 11.24 63.41 33.29
CA ILE A 8 10.92 63.67 34.67
C ILE A 8 9.61 64.35 35.02
N GLY A 9 8.80 63.69 35.87
CA GLY A 9 7.72 64.27 36.65
C GLY A 9 7.26 63.39 37.78
N TRP A 10 7.94 63.50 38.92
CA TRP A 10 7.50 63.00 40.22
C TRP A 10 6.31 63.82 40.74
N VAL A 11 5.20 63.16 41.20
CA VAL A 11 4.35 63.74 42.25
C VAL A 11 3.93 62.58 43.16
N ALA A 12 4.36 62.68 44.40
CA ALA A 12 3.89 61.95 45.57
C ALA A 12 2.67 62.71 46.14
N CYS A 13 1.63 61.97 46.54
CA CYS A 13 0.76 62.44 47.63
C CYS A 13 -0.12 61.33 48.19
N TRP A 14 0.16 60.91 49.37
CA TRP A 14 -0.56 60.72 50.65
C TRP A 14 -1.88 59.96 50.66
N CYS A 15 -1.82 58.87 51.41
CA CYS A 15 -2.67 58.38 52.51
C CYS A 15 -4.19 58.60 52.44
N THR A 16 -4.93 57.47 52.41
CA THR A 16 -6.03 57.27 53.40
C THR A 16 -6.19 55.76 53.66
N LEU A 17 -6.00 55.38 54.95
CA LEU A 17 -6.40 54.08 55.50
C LEU A 17 -7.92 53.99 55.47
N ALA A 18 -8.48 52.98 54.80
CA ALA A 18 -9.84 52.49 55.00
C ALA A 18 -9.73 51.02 55.37
N VAL A 19 -9.91 50.74 56.65
CA VAL A 19 -10.09 49.40 57.19
C VAL A 19 -11.47 48.93 56.80
N LEU A 20 -11.54 47.96 55.88
CA LEU A 20 -12.74 47.21 55.59
C LEU A 20 -12.53 45.75 55.97
N ALA A 21 -13.19 45.34 57.06
CA ALA A 21 -13.29 43.94 57.44
C ALA A 21 -13.97 43.13 56.33
N ALA A 22 -13.19 42.37 55.59
CA ALA A 22 -13.74 41.40 54.63
C ALA A 22 -13.88 40.05 55.35
N CYS A 23 -15.12 39.62 55.53
CA CYS A 23 -15.48 38.29 55.96
C CYS A 23 -14.79 37.27 55.02
N SER A 24 -13.84 36.52 55.57
CA SER A 24 -13.27 35.35 54.90
C SER A 24 -14.34 34.24 54.88
N THR A 25 -15.08 34.16 53.82
CA THR A 25 -15.83 32.93 53.47
C THR A 25 -14.83 31.91 53.03
N THR A 26 -14.38 31.04 53.92
CA THR A 26 -13.60 29.87 53.59
C THR A 26 -14.52 28.93 52.81
N THR A 27 -14.48 29.07 51.48
CA THR A 27 -15.05 28.05 50.60
C THR A 27 -14.06 26.88 50.64
N THR A 28 -14.35 25.90 51.46
CA THR A 28 -13.72 24.58 51.36
C THR A 28 -14.12 24.03 50.01
N ILE A 29 -13.24 24.24 49.03
CA ILE A 29 -13.24 23.45 47.79
C ILE A 29 -12.91 22.03 48.25
N THR A 30 -13.94 21.25 48.45
CA THR A 30 -13.80 19.80 48.52
C THR A 30 -13.36 19.38 47.11
N GLU A 31 -12.05 19.34 46.94
CA GLU A 31 -11.41 18.68 45.79
C GLU A 31 -11.80 17.21 45.90
N SER A 32 -12.99 16.90 45.37
CA SER A 32 -13.33 15.51 45.08
C SER A 32 -12.33 15.07 44.04
N ARG A 33 -11.21 14.57 44.55
CA ARG A 33 -10.27 13.74 43.81
C ARG A 33 -11.01 12.47 43.41
N ASP A 34 -11.86 12.62 42.39
CA ASP A 34 -12.41 11.48 41.66
C ASP A 34 -11.31 10.92 40.74
N THR A 35 -10.20 10.56 41.39
CA THR A 35 -9.16 9.71 40.79
C THR A 35 -9.63 8.28 40.81
N ARG A 36 -10.80 8.03 40.30
CA ARG A 36 -11.18 6.79 39.66
C ARG A 36 -11.30 7.06 38.18
N ALA A 37 -10.16 7.25 37.56
CA ALA A 37 -9.96 6.62 36.27
C ALA A 37 -10.05 5.12 36.58
N VAL A 38 -11.27 4.62 36.76
CA VAL A 38 -11.56 3.21 36.53
C VAL A 38 -11.09 3.01 35.10
N SER A 39 -9.87 2.49 34.96
CA SER A 39 -9.48 1.85 33.74
C SER A 39 -10.48 0.71 33.58
N GLU A 40 -11.60 0.99 32.89
CA GLU A 40 -12.42 -0.08 32.35
C GLU A 40 -11.45 -1.06 31.74
N PRO A 41 -11.50 -2.35 32.11
CA PRO A 41 -10.61 -3.33 31.50
C PRO A 41 -10.85 -3.19 30.00
N ALA A 42 -9.85 -2.60 29.31
CA ALA A 42 -9.99 -2.24 27.90
C ALA A 42 -10.52 -3.46 27.18
N ASP A 43 -11.69 -3.32 26.55
CA ASP A 43 -12.42 -4.36 25.86
C ASP A 43 -11.43 -5.24 25.08
N PRO A 44 -11.39 -6.58 25.31
CA PRO A 44 -10.46 -7.48 24.63
C PRO A 44 -10.50 -7.32 23.11
N GLU A 45 -11.69 -7.04 22.57
CA GLU A 45 -11.84 -6.80 21.13
C GLU A 45 -11.16 -5.50 20.68
N ARG A 46 -11.33 -4.43 21.43
CA ARG A 46 -10.65 -3.15 21.15
C ARG A 46 -9.13 -3.30 21.25
N ARG A 47 -8.63 -4.03 22.26
CA ARG A 47 -7.19 -4.32 22.40
C ARG A 47 -6.68 -5.12 21.19
N ALA A 48 -7.39 -6.18 20.79
CA ALA A 48 -7.02 -7.00 19.66
C ALA A 48 -6.95 -6.17 18.37
N ARG A 49 -7.94 -5.29 18.15
CA ARG A 49 -7.98 -4.41 16.98
C ARG A 49 -6.78 -3.45 16.93
N VAL A 50 -6.47 -2.78 18.04
CA VAL A 50 -5.30 -1.87 18.11
C VAL A 50 -3.99 -2.62 17.85
N ARG A 51 -3.84 -3.84 18.39
CA ARG A 51 -2.66 -4.67 18.14
C ARG A 51 -2.56 -5.10 16.68
N LEU A 52 -3.69 -5.41 16.05
CA LEU A 52 -3.73 -5.73 14.63
C LEU A 52 -3.36 -4.55 13.74
N GLU A 53 -3.84 -3.35 14.06
CA GLU A 53 -3.46 -2.11 13.35
C GLU A 53 -1.94 -1.86 13.45
N LEU A 54 -1.37 -2.01 14.65
CA LEU A 54 0.08 -1.91 14.85
C LEU A 54 0.84 -2.98 14.02
N ALA A 55 0.35 -4.22 14.02
CA ALA A 55 0.92 -5.28 13.20
C ALA A 55 0.95 -4.92 11.71
N GLY A 56 -0.14 -4.35 11.19
CA GLY A 56 -0.20 -3.86 9.81
C GLY A 56 0.83 -2.78 9.51
N LEU A 57 1.03 -1.82 10.44
CA LEU A 57 2.03 -0.77 10.30
C LEU A 57 3.46 -1.32 10.31
N TYR A 58 3.77 -2.28 11.20
CA TYR A 58 5.09 -2.94 11.24
C TYR A 58 5.33 -3.77 9.97
N PHE A 59 4.34 -4.52 9.52
CA PHE A 59 4.42 -5.27 8.27
C PHE A 59 4.67 -4.36 7.06
N GLY A 60 3.96 -3.24 6.95
CA GLY A 60 4.18 -2.24 5.90
C GLY A 60 5.59 -1.63 5.89
N ARG A 61 6.31 -1.71 7.01
CA ARG A 61 7.73 -1.29 7.15
C ARG A 61 8.72 -2.44 6.99
N GLY A 62 8.26 -3.63 6.64
CA GLY A 62 9.10 -4.83 6.53
C GLY A 62 9.57 -5.42 7.86
N GLN A 63 9.01 -4.97 8.99
CA GLN A 63 9.36 -5.44 10.34
C GLN A 63 8.54 -6.68 10.71
N ASN A 64 8.77 -7.76 9.98
CA ASN A 64 7.94 -8.97 10.00
C ASN A 64 7.88 -9.64 11.38
N SER A 65 9.00 -9.74 12.12
CA SER A 65 9.02 -10.34 13.46
C SER A 65 8.15 -9.55 14.45
N THR A 66 8.29 -8.22 14.46
CA THR A 66 7.48 -7.34 15.31
C THR A 66 5.99 -7.43 14.93
N ALA A 67 5.69 -7.49 13.63
CA ALA A 67 4.32 -7.69 13.18
C ALA A 67 3.72 -9.01 13.71
N LEU A 68 4.49 -10.12 13.69
CA LEU A 68 4.04 -11.40 14.26
C LEU A 68 3.81 -11.34 15.78
N ASP A 69 4.63 -10.61 16.53
CA ASP A 69 4.45 -10.45 17.98
C ASP A 69 3.17 -9.69 18.31
N GLU A 70 2.87 -8.64 17.53
CA GLU A 70 1.62 -7.88 17.67
C GLU A 70 0.40 -8.73 17.26
N ILE A 71 0.49 -9.51 16.18
CA ILE A 71 -0.56 -10.46 15.78
C ILE A 71 -0.80 -11.50 16.87
N LYS A 72 0.26 -12.06 17.45
CA LYS A 72 0.17 -13.01 18.56
C LYS A 72 -0.56 -12.41 19.75
N THR A 73 -0.26 -11.15 20.08
CA THR A 73 -0.91 -10.41 21.16
C THR A 73 -2.40 -10.15 20.83
N ALA A 74 -2.73 -9.80 19.58
CA ALA A 74 -4.10 -9.63 19.12
C ALA A 74 -4.89 -10.94 19.25
N LEU A 75 -4.34 -12.05 18.76
CA LEU A 75 -4.96 -13.39 18.80
C LEU A 75 -5.03 -13.97 20.22
N ALA A 76 -4.17 -13.57 21.15
CA ALA A 76 -4.30 -13.93 22.56
C ALA A 76 -5.51 -13.24 23.21
N ALA A 77 -5.87 -12.03 22.77
CA ALA A 77 -7.06 -11.31 23.23
C ALA A 77 -8.35 -11.75 22.50
N LYS A 78 -8.25 -12.10 21.20
CA LYS A 78 -9.37 -12.56 20.36
C LYS A 78 -8.89 -13.62 19.36
N PRO A 79 -8.96 -14.93 19.72
CA PRO A 79 -8.43 -16.03 18.90
C PRO A 79 -9.15 -16.25 17.57
N ASP A 80 -10.39 -15.84 17.45
CA ASP A 80 -11.27 -16.00 16.29
C ASP A 80 -11.36 -14.74 15.40
N MET A 81 -10.28 -14.00 15.31
CA MET A 81 -10.17 -12.77 14.49
C MET A 81 -9.65 -13.10 13.08
N PRO A 82 -10.52 -13.18 12.04
CA PRO A 82 -10.11 -13.60 10.69
C PRO A 82 -9.08 -12.66 10.09
N GLU A 83 -9.18 -11.34 10.33
CA GLU A 83 -8.26 -10.35 9.81
C GLU A 83 -6.83 -10.55 10.37
N ALA A 84 -6.70 -10.95 11.64
CA ALA A 84 -5.42 -11.25 12.26
C ALA A 84 -4.77 -12.49 11.66
N HIS A 85 -5.56 -13.53 11.39
CA HIS A 85 -5.08 -14.72 10.68
C HIS A 85 -4.69 -14.39 9.23
N GLY A 86 -5.48 -13.58 8.52
CA GLY A 86 -5.16 -13.11 7.17
C GLY A 86 -3.83 -12.34 7.11
N LEU A 87 -3.64 -11.37 8.01
CA LEU A 87 -2.38 -10.61 8.12
C LEU A 87 -1.21 -11.54 8.49
N ARG A 88 -1.41 -12.50 9.40
CA ARG A 88 -0.40 -13.50 9.74
C ARG A 88 0.04 -14.30 8.51
N GLY A 89 -0.91 -14.68 7.65
CA GLY A 89 -0.63 -15.33 6.37
C GLY A 89 0.26 -14.49 5.46
N LEU A 90 -0.04 -13.18 5.32
CA LEU A 90 0.78 -12.25 4.54
C LEU A 90 2.20 -12.12 5.10
N VAL A 91 2.34 -12.02 6.43
CA VAL A 91 3.65 -11.89 7.09
C VAL A 91 4.48 -13.15 6.86
N TYR A 92 3.93 -14.35 7.09
CA TYR A 92 4.64 -15.59 6.83
C TYR A 92 5.01 -15.78 5.36
N ALA A 93 4.11 -15.42 4.43
CA ALA A 93 4.41 -15.42 3.00
C ALA A 93 5.60 -14.53 2.65
N SER A 94 5.68 -13.33 3.24
CA SER A 94 6.81 -12.42 3.03
C SER A 94 8.13 -12.91 3.64
N MET A 95 8.06 -13.78 4.65
CA MET A 95 9.22 -14.43 5.27
C MET A 95 9.63 -15.73 4.55
N GLY A 96 8.87 -16.18 3.54
CA GLY A 96 9.11 -17.42 2.82
C GLY A 96 8.64 -18.69 3.55
N ASP A 97 7.89 -18.57 4.66
CA ASP A 97 7.29 -19.73 5.33
C ASP A 97 5.93 -20.06 4.70
N ALA A 98 5.99 -20.75 3.57
CA ALA A 98 4.80 -21.09 2.79
C ALA A 98 3.79 -21.93 3.59
N ARG A 99 4.25 -22.84 4.47
CA ARG A 99 3.37 -23.70 5.27
C ARG A 99 2.57 -22.88 6.29
N LEU A 100 3.22 -22.05 7.07
CA LEU A 100 2.53 -21.20 8.06
C LEU A 100 1.67 -20.12 7.41
N ALA A 101 2.07 -19.62 6.24
CA ALA A 101 1.25 -18.72 5.46
C ALA A 101 -0.07 -19.35 5.05
N GLU A 102 -0.01 -20.55 4.45
CA GLU A 102 -1.20 -21.29 4.01
C GLU A 102 -2.13 -21.64 5.17
N GLU A 103 -1.58 -22.21 6.26
CA GLU A 103 -2.37 -22.49 7.48
C GLU A 103 -3.10 -21.26 7.99
N SER A 104 -2.44 -20.11 7.95
CA SER A 104 -3.03 -18.84 8.42
C SER A 104 -4.15 -18.34 7.50
N PHE A 105 -3.96 -18.38 6.18
CA PHE A 105 -5.02 -18.03 5.22
C PHE A 105 -6.22 -18.96 5.31
N LEU A 106 -5.99 -20.26 5.41
CA LEU A 106 -7.06 -21.24 5.55
C LEU A 106 -7.84 -21.00 6.85
N ARG A 107 -7.15 -20.70 7.95
CA ARG A 107 -7.83 -20.36 9.21
C ARG A 107 -8.66 -19.09 9.10
N ALA A 108 -8.16 -18.07 8.44
CA ALA A 108 -8.92 -16.84 8.18
C ALA A 108 -10.20 -17.13 7.39
N LEU A 109 -10.09 -17.92 6.31
CA LEU A 109 -11.25 -18.29 5.47
C LEU A 109 -12.22 -19.25 6.17
N GLN A 110 -11.77 -20.08 7.13
CA GLN A 110 -12.68 -20.86 7.98
C GLN A 110 -13.53 -19.97 8.88
N LEU A 111 -12.95 -18.88 9.40
CA LEU A 111 -13.64 -17.93 10.28
C LEU A 111 -14.55 -16.97 9.51
N ALA A 112 -14.12 -16.55 8.31
CA ALA A 112 -14.85 -15.63 7.43
C ALA A 112 -14.84 -16.15 5.97
N PRO A 113 -15.73 -17.08 5.62
CA PRO A 113 -15.73 -17.76 4.32
C PRO A 113 -16.01 -16.86 3.12
N ASN A 114 -16.55 -15.66 3.34
CA ASN A 114 -16.93 -14.70 2.28
C ASN A 114 -16.04 -13.46 2.26
N GLU A 115 -14.88 -13.49 2.94
CA GLU A 115 -13.99 -12.35 3.04
C GLU A 115 -13.10 -12.23 1.78
N GLY A 116 -13.45 -11.30 0.87
CA GLY A 116 -12.82 -11.14 -0.43
C GLY A 116 -11.34 -10.73 -0.37
N ASN A 117 -10.94 -9.93 0.63
CA ASN A 117 -9.53 -9.52 0.78
C ASN A 117 -8.63 -10.70 1.15
N THR A 118 -9.10 -11.59 2.00
CA THR A 118 -8.37 -12.82 2.36
C THR A 118 -8.25 -13.75 1.15
N MET A 119 -9.35 -13.93 0.38
CA MET A 119 -9.32 -14.72 -0.86
C MET A 119 -8.32 -14.13 -1.87
N HIS A 120 -8.34 -12.81 -2.08
CA HIS A 120 -7.37 -12.12 -2.93
C HIS A 120 -5.93 -12.38 -2.47
N SER A 121 -5.65 -12.20 -1.17
CA SER A 121 -4.32 -12.35 -0.61
C SER A 121 -3.82 -13.80 -0.69
N TYR A 122 -4.69 -14.75 -0.42
CA TYR A 122 -4.40 -16.19 -0.56
C TYR A 122 -4.19 -16.57 -2.03
N GLY A 123 -5.01 -16.04 -2.95
CA GLY A 123 -4.81 -16.23 -4.39
C GLY A 123 -3.46 -15.71 -4.87
N TRP A 124 -3.04 -14.54 -4.39
CA TRP A 124 -1.72 -13.99 -4.71
C TRP A 124 -0.58 -14.85 -4.15
N PHE A 125 -0.69 -15.30 -2.89
CA PHE A 125 0.26 -16.23 -2.30
C PHE A 125 0.39 -17.51 -3.13
N LEU A 126 -0.72 -18.15 -3.49
CA LEU A 126 -0.73 -19.35 -4.33
C LEU A 126 -0.07 -19.11 -5.71
N CYS A 127 -0.29 -17.93 -6.27
CA CYS A 127 0.36 -17.51 -7.51
C CYS A 127 1.90 -17.42 -7.38
N GLN A 128 2.38 -16.88 -6.26
CA GLN A 128 3.82 -16.83 -5.96
C GLN A 128 4.43 -18.23 -5.81
N GLU A 129 3.67 -19.15 -5.19
CA GLU A 129 4.03 -20.58 -5.06
C GLU A 129 3.84 -21.36 -6.39
N ARG A 130 3.49 -20.69 -7.50
CA ARG A 130 3.21 -21.29 -8.81
C ARG A 130 2.04 -22.28 -8.85
N ARG A 131 1.19 -22.24 -7.84
CA ARG A 131 -0.07 -23.01 -7.76
C ARG A 131 -1.17 -22.26 -8.51
N TYR A 132 -0.96 -22.05 -9.80
CA TYR A 132 -1.79 -21.18 -10.64
C TYR A 132 -3.27 -21.57 -10.73
N PRO A 133 -3.65 -22.87 -10.85
CA PRO A 133 -5.06 -23.24 -10.88
C PRO A 133 -5.78 -22.92 -9.56
N GLU A 134 -5.12 -23.12 -8.43
CA GLU A 134 -5.68 -22.81 -7.12
C GLU A 134 -5.77 -21.30 -6.88
N ALA A 135 -4.78 -20.54 -7.33
CA ALA A 135 -4.80 -19.07 -7.30
C ALA A 135 -6.01 -18.53 -8.07
N GLU A 136 -6.28 -19.07 -9.26
CA GLU A 136 -7.43 -18.69 -10.10
C GLU A 136 -8.75 -18.84 -9.34
N VAL A 137 -8.95 -20.01 -8.71
CA VAL A 137 -10.15 -20.27 -7.91
C VAL A 137 -10.34 -19.24 -6.79
N GLN A 138 -9.27 -18.82 -6.13
CA GLN A 138 -9.36 -17.84 -5.05
C GLN A 138 -9.68 -16.43 -5.58
N PHE A 139 -9.07 -16.01 -6.69
CA PHE A 139 -9.39 -14.74 -7.32
C PHE A 139 -10.85 -14.68 -7.81
N GLU A 140 -11.35 -15.75 -8.44
CA GLU A 140 -12.73 -15.85 -8.87
C GLU A 140 -13.70 -15.77 -7.68
N LYS A 141 -13.40 -16.48 -6.58
CA LYS A 141 -14.20 -16.39 -5.35
C LYS A 141 -14.22 -14.97 -4.79
N ALA A 142 -13.08 -14.28 -4.77
CA ALA A 142 -13.01 -12.88 -4.31
C ALA A 142 -13.89 -11.97 -5.17
N LEU A 143 -13.78 -12.09 -6.50
CA LEU A 143 -14.55 -11.29 -7.46
C LEU A 143 -16.05 -11.56 -7.43
N ALA A 144 -16.46 -12.74 -6.98
CA ALA A 144 -17.87 -13.12 -6.83
C ALA A 144 -18.53 -12.53 -5.57
N GLN A 145 -17.76 -11.99 -4.60
CA GLN A 145 -18.31 -11.43 -3.37
C GLN A 145 -18.96 -10.06 -3.63
N GLN A 146 -20.25 -9.94 -3.34
CA GLN A 146 -21.03 -8.72 -3.62
C GLN A 146 -20.52 -7.48 -2.86
N GLN A 147 -19.97 -7.65 -1.67
CA GLN A 147 -19.47 -6.57 -0.83
C GLN A 147 -17.99 -6.24 -1.07
N TYR A 148 -17.32 -7.02 -1.92
CA TYR A 148 -15.91 -6.82 -2.20
C TYR A 148 -15.69 -5.63 -3.14
N ARG A 149 -14.93 -4.62 -2.68
CA ARG A 149 -14.75 -3.38 -3.43
C ARG A 149 -13.42 -3.30 -4.20
N ASP A 150 -12.48 -4.18 -3.89
CA ASP A 150 -11.14 -4.17 -4.49
C ASP A 150 -11.04 -5.06 -5.75
N GLY A 151 -12.15 -5.21 -6.49
CA GLY A 151 -12.23 -6.05 -7.67
C GLY A 151 -11.21 -5.70 -8.75
N VAL A 152 -10.94 -4.40 -8.97
CA VAL A 152 -9.93 -3.93 -9.94
C VAL A 152 -8.54 -4.44 -9.59
N ARG A 153 -8.16 -4.35 -8.31
CA ARG A 153 -6.89 -4.87 -7.81
C ARG A 153 -6.79 -6.39 -7.97
N THR A 154 -7.90 -7.10 -7.75
CA THR A 154 -7.94 -8.55 -7.92
C THR A 154 -7.83 -8.96 -9.38
N LEU A 155 -8.51 -8.26 -10.30
CA LEU A 155 -8.35 -8.48 -11.74
C LEU A 155 -6.91 -8.25 -12.19
N LEU A 156 -6.24 -7.20 -11.70
CA LEU A 156 -4.81 -6.99 -11.97
C LEU A 156 -3.97 -8.18 -11.48
N ALA A 157 -4.14 -8.61 -10.23
CA ALA A 157 -3.39 -9.75 -9.67
C ALA A 157 -3.66 -11.06 -10.42
N GLN A 158 -4.92 -11.33 -10.77
CA GLN A 158 -5.33 -12.50 -11.56
C GLN A 158 -4.68 -12.47 -12.95
N GLY A 159 -4.74 -11.34 -13.66
CA GLY A 159 -4.14 -11.20 -14.98
C GLY A 159 -2.62 -11.37 -14.96
N VAL A 160 -1.93 -10.81 -13.96
CA VAL A 160 -0.48 -11.03 -13.76
C VAL A 160 -0.20 -12.51 -13.46
N CYS A 161 -1.03 -13.17 -12.67
CA CYS A 161 -0.88 -14.59 -12.37
C CYS A 161 -1.08 -15.47 -13.61
N GLN A 162 -2.07 -15.16 -14.44
CA GLN A 162 -2.32 -15.83 -15.72
C GLN A 162 -1.12 -15.66 -16.67
N ALA A 163 -0.52 -14.45 -16.73
CA ALA A 163 0.70 -14.21 -17.50
C ALA A 163 1.88 -15.06 -17.01
N ARG A 164 2.10 -15.16 -15.70
CA ARG A 164 3.12 -16.03 -15.09
C ARG A 164 2.91 -17.50 -15.41
N ALA A 165 1.65 -17.93 -15.56
CA ALA A 165 1.27 -19.27 -15.97
C ALA A 165 1.40 -19.51 -17.50
N GLY A 166 1.82 -18.50 -18.28
CA GLY A 166 1.88 -18.55 -19.73
C GLY A 166 0.53 -18.47 -20.44
N ARG A 167 -0.55 -18.18 -19.72
CA ARG A 167 -1.90 -18.05 -20.26
C ARG A 167 -2.15 -16.62 -20.78
N TRP A 168 -1.44 -16.30 -21.88
CA TRP A 168 -1.38 -14.93 -22.41
C TRP A 168 -2.74 -14.36 -22.85
N THR A 169 -3.59 -15.18 -23.44
CA THR A 169 -4.92 -14.76 -23.93
C THR A 169 -5.86 -14.45 -22.79
N GLU A 170 -5.89 -15.27 -21.76
CA GLU A 170 -6.70 -15.03 -20.56
C GLU A 170 -6.18 -13.80 -19.81
N SER A 171 -4.86 -13.70 -19.66
CA SER A 171 -4.21 -12.54 -19.04
C SER A 171 -4.58 -11.23 -19.73
N GLU A 172 -4.53 -11.18 -21.07
CA GLU A 172 -4.95 -9.99 -21.81
C GLU A 172 -6.40 -9.62 -21.51
N ARG A 173 -7.33 -10.58 -21.57
CA ARG A 173 -8.73 -10.34 -21.30
C ARG A 173 -8.95 -9.78 -19.89
N THR A 174 -8.30 -10.39 -18.90
CA THR A 174 -8.44 -10.01 -17.48
C THR A 174 -7.81 -8.64 -17.21
N LEU A 175 -6.62 -8.37 -17.75
CA LEU A 175 -5.96 -7.07 -17.61
C LEU A 175 -6.67 -5.96 -18.37
N SER A 176 -7.24 -6.26 -19.55
CA SER A 176 -8.09 -5.29 -20.27
C SER A 176 -9.29 -4.87 -19.46
N ARG A 177 -9.97 -5.83 -18.80
CA ARG A 177 -11.09 -5.52 -17.92
C ARG A 177 -10.65 -4.69 -16.70
N SER A 178 -9.48 -5.00 -16.10
CA SER A 178 -8.90 -4.18 -15.02
C SER A 178 -8.63 -2.75 -15.50
N TYR A 179 -8.08 -2.60 -16.71
CA TYR A 179 -7.78 -1.30 -17.31
C TYR A 179 -9.04 -0.50 -17.65
N GLU A 180 -10.10 -1.14 -18.16
CA GLU A 180 -11.37 -0.48 -18.43
C GLU A 180 -12.02 0.11 -17.18
N LEU A 181 -11.85 -0.55 -16.03
CA LEU A 181 -12.36 -0.11 -14.73
C LEU A 181 -11.50 0.98 -14.09
N ASP A 182 -10.19 0.97 -14.33
CA ASP A 182 -9.25 1.98 -13.85
C ASP A 182 -8.17 2.28 -14.91
N PRO A 183 -8.50 3.13 -15.91
CA PRO A 183 -7.56 3.49 -16.97
C PRO A 183 -6.36 4.34 -16.51
N ALA A 184 -6.41 4.89 -15.30
CA ALA A 184 -5.36 5.71 -14.74
C ALA A 184 -4.23 4.88 -14.08
N ASN A 185 -4.45 3.59 -13.86
CA ASN A 185 -3.52 2.72 -13.17
C ASN A 185 -2.33 2.35 -14.07
N PRO A 186 -1.12 2.88 -13.82
CA PRO A 186 0.04 2.60 -14.65
C PRO A 186 0.51 1.15 -14.55
N VAL A 187 0.25 0.48 -13.42
CA VAL A 187 0.65 -0.92 -13.21
C VAL A 187 -0.18 -1.85 -14.11
N THR A 188 -1.49 -1.59 -14.23
CA THR A 188 -2.36 -2.34 -15.14
C THR A 188 -1.94 -2.12 -16.60
N ALA A 189 -1.72 -0.85 -16.99
CA ALA A 189 -1.29 -0.50 -18.34
C ALA A 189 0.07 -1.15 -18.70
N PHE A 190 1.01 -1.17 -17.76
CA PHE A 190 2.31 -1.80 -17.93
C PHE A 190 2.18 -3.31 -18.19
N ASN A 191 1.48 -4.03 -17.31
CA ASN A 191 1.31 -5.48 -17.43
C ASN A 191 0.54 -5.86 -18.70
N LEU A 192 -0.48 -5.08 -19.08
CA LEU A 192 -1.20 -5.30 -20.33
C LEU A 192 -0.29 -5.08 -21.54
N SER A 193 0.55 -4.04 -21.53
CA SER A 193 1.55 -3.80 -22.58
C SER A 193 2.55 -4.94 -22.71
N GLU A 194 3.05 -5.46 -21.57
CA GLU A 194 3.96 -6.64 -21.55
C GLU A 194 3.30 -7.88 -22.17
N VAL A 195 2.06 -8.17 -21.81
CA VAL A 195 1.30 -9.30 -22.34
C VAL A 195 1.08 -9.16 -23.84
N LEU A 196 0.72 -7.96 -24.31
CA LEU A 196 0.53 -7.68 -25.73
C LEU A 196 1.83 -7.77 -26.53
N LEU A 197 2.96 -7.31 -25.95
CA LEU A 197 4.29 -7.50 -26.55
C LEU A 197 4.61 -8.99 -26.71
N ARG A 198 4.33 -9.82 -25.70
CA ARG A 198 4.54 -11.29 -25.76
C ARG A 198 3.67 -11.94 -26.83
N ARG A 199 2.45 -11.44 -27.04
CA ARG A 199 1.54 -11.92 -28.09
C ARG A 199 1.86 -11.38 -29.49
N GLY A 200 2.82 -10.46 -29.64
CA GLY A 200 3.18 -9.83 -30.91
C GLY A 200 2.24 -8.71 -31.35
N GLU A 201 1.33 -8.27 -30.48
CA GLU A 201 0.38 -7.19 -30.74
C GLU A 201 1.01 -5.81 -30.49
N LEU A 202 2.03 -5.50 -31.26
CA LEU A 202 2.99 -4.43 -30.99
C LEU A 202 2.36 -3.04 -30.92
N GLU A 203 1.46 -2.69 -31.83
CA GLU A 203 0.82 -1.36 -31.82
C GLU A 203 -0.10 -1.17 -30.62
N ARG A 204 -0.80 -2.22 -30.21
CA ARG A 204 -1.61 -2.18 -28.98
C ARG A 204 -0.73 -2.07 -27.73
N ALA A 205 0.36 -2.83 -27.67
CA ALA A 205 1.34 -2.73 -26.60
C ALA A 205 1.89 -1.30 -26.48
N ARG A 206 2.27 -0.72 -27.62
CA ARG A 206 2.76 0.66 -27.71
C ARG A 206 1.76 1.68 -27.20
N PHE A 207 0.47 1.52 -27.51
CA PHE A 207 -0.57 2.40 -27.02
C PHE A 207 -0.57 2.49 -25.49
N TYR A 208 -0.52 1.37 -24.78
CA TYR A 208 -0.59 1.35 -23.31
C TYR A 208 0.68 1.90 -22.65
N VAL A 209 1.88 1.52 -23.13
CA VAL A 209 3.12 2.02 -22.55
C VAL A 209 3.33 3.52 -22.80
N ARG A 210 2.87 4.04 -23.94
CA ARG A 210 2.92 5.49 -24.23
C ARG A 210 2.06 6.29 -23.27
N ARG A 211 0.91 5.77 -22.86
CA ARG A 211 0.07 6.44 -21.84
C ARG A 211 0.79 6.59 -20.52
N ILE A 212 1.52 5.59 -20.07
CA ILE A 212 2.37 5.68 -18.86
C ILE A 212 3.43 6.75 -19.06
N ASN A 213 4.17 6.68 -20.18
CA ASN A 213 5.30 7.57 -20.45
C ASN A 213 4.89 9.01 -20.83
N SER A 214 3.60 9.26 -21.07
CA SER A 214 3.07 10.61 -21.27
C SER A 214 2.85 11.39 -19.97
N VAL A 215 2.89 10.72 -18.81
CA VAL A 215 2.72 11.32 -17.49
C VAL A 215 4.08 11.32 -16.78
N PRO A 216 4.74 12.48 -16.60
CA PRO A 216 6.13 12.55 -16.11
C PRO A 216 6.41 11.79 -14.82
N ASP A 217 5.46 11.81 -13.87
CA ASP A 217 5.58 11.16 -12.55
C ASP A 217 5.35 9.64 -12.60
N GLN A 218 4.82 9.12 -13.71
CA GLN A 218 4.60 7.68 -13.92
C GLN A 218 5.72 7.01 -14.71
N VAL A 219 6.62 7.79 -15.32
CA VAL A 219 7.73 7.24 -16.11
C VAL A 219 8.73 6.54 -15.20
N THR A 220 9.02 5.29 -15.52
CA THR A 220 10.03 4.45 -14.85
C THR A 220 11.05 3.93 -15.85
N SER A 221 12.21 3.47 -15.38
CA SER A 221 13.18 2.80 -16.25
C SER A 221 12.57 1.59 -16.95
N GLN A 222 11.72 0.83 -16.25
CA GLN A 222 11.00 -0.32 -16.78
C GLN A 222 10.02 0.06 -17.90
N SER A 223 9.26 1.15 -17.74
CA SER A 223 8.31 1.60 -18.76
C SER A 223 9.00 2.13 -20.01
N LEU A 224 10.14 2.82 -19.87
CA LEU A 224 10.97 3.25 -20.99
C LEU A 224 11.61 2.06 -21.70
N TRP A 225 12.08 1.08 -20.95
CA TRP A 225 12.64 -0.16 -21.50
C TRP A 225 11.59 -0.96 -22.28
N LEU A 226 10.39 -1.11 -21.73
CA LEU A 226 9.28 -1.76 -22.42
C LEU A 226 8.95 -1.04 -23.73
N ALA A 227 8.88 0.30 -23.72
CA ALA A 227 8.66 1.10 -24.92
C ALA A 227 9.78 0.90 -25.94
N ALA A 228 11.03 0.88 -25.51
CA ALA A 228 12.19 0.65 -26.36
C ALA A 228 12.14 -0.74 -27.04
N ARG A 229 11.77 -1.78 -26.30
CA ARG A 229 11.60 -3.15 -26.86
C ARG A 229 10.50 -3.21 -27.92
N ILE A 230 9.40 -2.54 -27.67
CA ILE A 230 8.26 -2.46 -28.59
C ILE A 230 8.66 -1.68 -29.85
N ASP A 231 9.23 -0.47 -29.70
CA ASP A 231 9.58 0.39 -30.84
C ASP A 231 10.72 -0.22 -31.69
N ARG A 232 11.65 -0.96 -31.08
CA ARG A 232 12.64 -1.76 -31.83
C ARG A 232 11.95 -2.82 -32.73
N ARG A 233 10.97 -3.56 -32.18
CA ARG A 233 10.24 -4.59 -32.95
C ARG A 233 9.36 -4.01 -34.05
N LEU A 234 8.90 -2.77 -33.87
CA LEU A 234 8.15 -1.99 -34.87
C LEU A 234 9.05 -1.31 -35.92
N GLY A 235 10.39 -1.31 -35.73
CA GLY A 235 11.32 -0.59 -36.57
C GLY A 235 11.33 0.92 -36.36
N ASN A 236 10.79 1.43 -35.27
CA ASN A 236 10.74 2.85 -34.93
C ASN A 236 12.05 3.30 -34.27
N PHE A 237 13.12 3.40 -35.05
CA PHE A 237 14.47 3.67 -34.52
C PHE A 237 14.61 5.06 -33.88
N ASP A 238 13.89 6.07 -34.33
CA ASP A 238 13.92 7.40 -33.74
C ASP A 238 13.34 7.39 -32.32
N ALA A 239 12.17 6.75 -32.12
CA ALA A 239 11.57 6.58 -30.80
C ALA A 239 12.45 5.70 -29.89
N LEU A 240 13.07 4.66 -30.44
CA LEU A 240 14.03 3.83 -29.73
C LEU A 240 15.20 4.66 -29.17
N GLN A 241 15.79 5.53 -29.98
CA GLN A 241 16.88 6.42 -29.55
C GLN A 241 16.43 7.42 -28.49
N ASP A 242 15.20 7.94 -28.59
CA ASP A 242 14.62 8.81 -27.58
C ASP A 242 14.47 8.11 -26.22
N HIS A 243 14.00 6.87 -26.20
CA HIS A 243 13.93 6.07 -24.97
C HIS A 243 15.32 5.84 -24.37
N GLY A 244 16.34 5.59 -25.21
CA GLY A 244 17.72 5.46 -24.76
C GLY A 244 18.27 6.75 -24.15
N ARG A 245 17.97 7.93 -24.72
CA ARG A 245 18.34 9.21 -24.12
C ARG A 245 17.66 9.42 -22.76
N GLN A 246 16.35 9.19 -22.66
CA GLN A 246 15.62 9.31 -21.42
C GLN A 246 16.11 8.36 -20.32
N LEU A 247 16.51 7.13 -20.68
CA LEU A 247 17.13 6.17 -19.75
C LEU A 247 18.44 6.72 -19.20
N ARG A 248 19.33 7.28 -20.05
CA ARG A 248 20.61 7.85 -19.60
C ARG A 248 20.41 9.07 -18.72
N ASP A 249 19.49 9.96 -19.09
CA ASP A 249 19.31 11.24 -18.41
C ASP A 249 18.60 11.09 -17.04
N ARG A 250 17.61 10.21 -16.98
CA ARG A 250 16.74 10.08 -15.80
C ARG A 250 17.06 8.87 -14.91
N PHE A 251 17.59 7.80 -15.49
CA PHE A 251 17.83 6.51 -14.81
C PHE A 251 19.22 5.94 -15.09
N PRO A 252 20.31 6.72 -14.88
CA PRO A 252 21.67 6.35 -15.31
C PRO A 252 22.23 5.09 -14.63
N GLN A 253 21.65 4.67 -13.50
CA GLN A 253 22.09 3.48 -12.76
C GLN A 253 21.12 2.30 -12.88
N SER A 254 20.12 2.39 -13.78
CA SER A 254 19.13 1.34 -13.92
C SER A 254 19.66 0.12 -14.66
N PRO A 255 19.23 -1.10 -14.30
CA PRO A 255 19.51 -2.31 -15.06
C PRO A 255 19.03 -2.21 -16.51
N GLU A 256 17.91 -1.52 -16.74
CA GLU A 256 17.30 -1.35 -18.06
C GLU A 256 18.18 -0.53 -19.00
N LEU A 257 18.91 0.46 -18.49
CA LEU A 257 19.91 1.18 -19.28
C LEU A 257 21.04 0.24 -19.74
N LEU A 258 21.54 -0.60 -18.84
CA LEU A 258 22.58 -1.58 -19.21
C LEU A 258 22.09 -2.57 -20.28
N LEU A 259 20.83 -3.01 -20.19
CA LEU A 259 20.23 -3.87 -21.22
C LEU A 259 20.11 -3.14 -22.56
N PHE A 260 19.69 -1.88 -22.52
CA PHE A 260 19.60 -1.03 -23.72
C PHE A 260 20.97 -0.86 -24.41
N GLU A 261 22.01 -0.49 -23.66
CA GLU A 261 23.36 -0.26 -24.20
C GLU A 261 24.01 -1.52 -24.72
N ARG A 262 23.71 -2.69 -24.16
CA ARG A 262 24.17 -4.00 -24.65
C ARG A 262 23.31 -4.55 -25.79
N GLY A 263 22.25 -3.85 -26.17
CA GLY A 263 21.36 -4.30 -27.27
C GLY A 263 20.53 -5.56 -26.93
N ARG A 264 20.31 -5.88 -25.63
CA ARG A 264 19.66 -7.14 -25.18
C ARG A 264 18.13 -7.02 -25.12
N PHE A 265 17.51 -6.61 -26.22
CA PHE A 265 16.07 -6.30 -26.28
C PHE A 265 15.13 -7.52 -26.21
N ASP A 266 15.64 -8.72 -26.26
CA ASP A 266 14.86 -9.97 -26.22
C ASP A 266 14.74 -10.58 -24.81
N GLU A 267 15.32 -9.90 -23.80
CA GLU A 267 15.32 -10.31 -22.38
C GLU A 267 14.22 -9.66 -21.52
#